data_ad79677788b577cebfcfb5437174d555
#
_entry.id   ad79677788b577cebfcfb5437174d555
#
_cell.length_a   1.000
_cell.length_b   1.000
_cell.length_c   1.000
_cell.angle_alpha   90.00
_cell.angle_beta   90.00
_cell.angle_gamma   90.00
#
_symmetry.space_group_name_H-M   'P 1'
#
loop_
_entity.id
_entity.type
_entity.pdbx_description
1 polymer ?
#
loop_
_entity_poly.entity_id
_entity_poly.type
_entity_poly.pdbx_seq_one_letter_code
_entity_poly.pdbx_strand_id
1 'polypeptide(L)'
;MTFVGNASTIRAVVASAGLAAAMACGGSTNTPAGPSSAPPLPFAAESANFRYYYSSGDSVQVERQEAYHAWAVVRLGVVVPRKIEYRKYTSREDMGARTGKSNTSAYAEPEEFTIHTLWSWDNHETVHIYTALIGRPSDFFNEGIAVAFQTDPLSGDFEPRFNGEQVHDAARRYRQLGLLVLPLSRIVSTSGFRGISDSTLSYREAGSFVAFLITRFGIDRVLQFFRTGTRDDALETIRGRFEQAFGSTLEKAEADWLAFVG
;
A
#
# COMPACT_ATOMS: atom_id res chain seq x y z
N MET A 1 30.23 -50.41 36.00
CA MET A 1 29.29 -50.56 34.87
C MET A 1 27.95 -49.98 35.33
N THR A 2 27.66 -48.76 34.92
CA THR A 2 26.36 -48.16 35.17
C THR A 2 26.05 -47.23 33.98
N PHE A 3 25.11 -47.66 33.15
CA PHE A 3 24.59 -46.88 32.04
C PHE A 3 23.63 -45.81 32.55
N VAL A 4 23.89 -44.55 32.21
CA VAL A 4 22.95 -43.43 32.38
C VAL A 4 22.36 -43.12 31.05
N GLY A 5 21.05 -43.32 30.91
CA GLY A 5 20.29 -43.00 29.70
C GLY A 5 19.97 -41.51 29.61
N ASN A 6 20.26 -40.91 28.47
CA ASN A 6 19.87 -39.53 28.11
C ASN A 6 18.45 -39.56 27.55
N ALA A 7 17.54 -38.92 28.27
CA ALA A 7 16.20 -38.64 27.79
C ALA A 7 16.19 -37.33 26.97
N SER A 8 16.07 -37.45 25.64
CA SER A 8 15.85 -36.30 24.74
C SER A 8 14.42 -35.79 24.88
N THR A 9 14.27 -34.62 25.45
CA THR A 9 13.00 -33.89 25.50
C THR A 9 12.72 -33.19 24.19
N ILE A 10 11.81 -33.73 23.40
CA ILE A 10 11.31 -33.08 22.19
C ILE A 10 10.37 -31.96 22.64
N ARG A 11 10.79 -30.70 22.50
CA ARG A 11 9.92 -29.54 22.62
C ARG A 11 9.09 -29.40 21.36
N ALA A 12 7.79 -29.62 21.46
CA ALA A 12 6.83 -29.27 20.42
C ALA A 12 6.75 -27.75 20.28
N VAL A 13 7.19 -27.25 19.13
CA VAL A 13 6.95 -25.85 18.75
C VAL A 13 5.52 -25.76 18.26
N VAL A 14 4.65 -25.17 19.06
CA VAL A 14 3.29 -24.80 18.65
C VAL A 14 3.43 -23.59 17.72
N ALA A 15 3.30 -23.80 16.43
CA ALA A 15 3.18 -22.75 15.46
C ALA A 15 1.78 -22.13 15.59
N SER A 16 1.69 -20.96 16.21
CA SER A 16 0.50 -20.12 16.17
C SER A 16 0.33 -19.62 14.74
N ALA A 17 -0.61 -20.21 14.01
CA ALA A 17 -1.06 -19.70 12.72
C ALA A 17 -1.82 -18.37 12.96
N GLY A 18 -1.12 -17.27 12.88
CA GLY A 18 -1.72 -15.94 12.78
C GLY A 18 -2.43 -15.84 11.44
N LEU A 19 -3.75 -15.70 11.49
CA LEU A 19 -4.58 -15.42 10.32
C LEU A 19 -4.22 -14.02 9.82
N ALA A 20 -3.25 -13.93 8.89
CA ALA A 20 -2.95 -12.70 8.17
C ALA A 20 -4.11 -12.44 7.20
N ALA A 21 -4.98 -11.50 7.53
CA ALA A 21 -5.97 -10.99 6.58
C ALA A 21 -5.19 -10.32 5.43
N ALA A 22 -5.12 -10.99 4.28
CA ALA A 22 -4.50 -10.43 3.08
C ALA A 22 -5.26 -9.16 2.69
N MET A 23 -4.60 -7.99 2.77
CA MET A 23 -5.07 -6.78 2.15
C MET A 23 -4.91 -6.93 0.64
N ALA A 24 -5.96 -7.36 -0.04
CA ALA A 24 -6.03 -7.26 -1.48
C ALA A 24 -6.61 -5.89 -1.81
N CYS A 25 -5.76 -4.90 -2.11
CA CYS A 25 -6.22 -3.72 -2.84
C CYS A 25 -6.64 -4.18 -4.23
N GLY A 26 -7.93 -4.20 -4.48
CA GLY A 26 -8.49 -4.70 -5.73
C GLY A 26 -8.14 -3.78 -6.88
N GLY A 27 -7.21 -4.22 -7.75
CA GLY A 27 -7.08 -3.61 -9.06
C GLY A 27 -8.43 -3.67 -9.78
N SER A 28 -8.96 -2.53 -10.17
CA SER A 28 -10.23 -2.39 -10.88
C SER A 28 -10.19 -3.16 -12.20
N THR A 29 -10.68 -4.39 -12.23
CA THR A 29 -11.35 -4.88 -13.43
C THR A 29 -12.71 -4.19 -13.46
N ASN A 30 -12.98 -3.39 -14.51
CA ASN A 30 -14.27 -2.72 -14.74
C ASN A 30 -15.38 -3.74 -15.04
N THR A 31 -15.71 -4.58 -14.09
CA THR A 31 -17.00 -5.26 -14.10
C THR A 31 -18.00 -4.26 -13.55
N PRO A 32 -19.05 -3.86 -14.29
CA PRO A 32 -20.07 -2.97 -13.76
C PRO A 32 -20.56 -3.54 -12.44
N ALA A 33 -20.46 -2.76 -11.37
CA ALA A 33 -21.04 -3.14 -10.10
C ALA A 33 -22.55 -3.38 -10.33
N GLY A 34 -23.05 -4.54 -9.95
CA GLY A 34 -24.49 -4.79 -9.92
C GLY A 34 -25.17 -3.74 -9.02
N PRO A 35 -26.48 -3.52 -9.18
CA PRO A 35 -27.18 -2.54 -8.37
C PRO A 35 -26.96 -2.82 -6.88
N SER A 36 -26.56 -1.78 -6.14
CA SER A 36 -26.37 -1.85 -4.69
C SER A 36 -27.63 -2.35 -4.00
N SER A 37 -27.52 -3.40 -3.19
CA SER A 37 -28.64 -3.99 -2.46
C SER A 37 -28.92 -3.32 -1.10
N ALA A 38 -28.03 -2.45 -0.64
CA ALA A 38 -28.13 -1.76 0.64
C ALA A 38 -28.13 -0.23 0.47
N PRO A 39 -28.80 0.53 1.36
CA PRO A 39 -28.81 1.98 1.31
C PRO A 39 -27.39 2.53 1.52
N PRO A 40 -27.09 3.75 1.00
CA PRO A 40 -25.80 4.41 1.25
C PRO A 40 -25.49 4.52 2.74
N LEU A 41 -24.19 4.56 3.09
CA LEU A 41 -23.78 4.86 4.47
C LEU A 41 -24.28 6.26 4.88
N PRO A 42 -24.81 6.42 6.10
CA PRO A 42 -25.21 7.73 6.60
C PRO A 42 -24.00 8.63 6.81
N PHE A 43 -24.18 9.94 6.58
CA PHE A 43 -23.25 10.95 7.04
C PHE A 43 -23.16 10.91 8.57
N ALA A 44 -21.95 10.88 9.12
CA ALA A 44 -21.72 10.73 10.53
C ALA A 44 -20.93 11.90 11.16
N ALA A 45 -19.91 12.43 10.45
CA ALA A 45 -19.06 13.50 10.95
C ALA A 45 -18.36 14.25 9.80
N GLU A 46 -17.80 15.41 10.12
CA GLU A 46 -16.98 16.21 9.21
C GLU A 46 -15.81 16.83 9.98
N SER A 47 -14.66 16.92 9.33
CA SER A 47 -13.48 17.62 9.81
C SER A 47 -13.01 18.66 8.77
N ALA A 48 -11.81 19.23 8.95
CA ALA A 48 -11.30 20.24 8.04
C ALA A 48 -11.17 19.70 6.60
N ASN A 49 -10.65 18.47 6.43
CA ASN A 49 -10.30 17.90 5.13
C ASN A 49 -11.13 16.68 4.73
N PHE A 50 -11.99 16.15 5.63
CA PHE A 50 -12.75 14.93 5.39
C PHE A 50 -14.24 15.07 5.72
N ARG A 51 -15.06 14.23 5.02
CA ARG A 51 -16.44 13.89 5.37
C ARG A 51 -16.50 12.40 5.65
N TYR A 52 -17.03 12.02 6.80
CA TYR A 52 -17.07 10.64 7.27
C TYR A 52 -18.45 10.05 7.16
N TYR A 53 -18.52 8.85 6.60
CA TYR A 53 -19.76 8.09 6.43
C TYR A 53 -19.56 6.70 7.05
N TYR A 54 -20.33 6.37 8.07
CA TYR A 54 -20.29 5.06 8.74
C TYR A 54 -21.59 4.80 9.51
N SER A 55 -21.84 3.52 9.82
CA SER A 55 -23.04 3.09 10.53
C SER A 55 -23.00 3.48 12.01
N SER A 56 -24.17 3.66 12.64
CA SER A 56 -24.27 3.89 14.09
C SER A 56 -23.56 2.79 14.86
N GLY A 57 -22.81 3.17 15.90
CA GLY A 57 -21.98 2.24 16.71
C GLY A 57 -20.59 1.99 16.16
N ASP A 58 -20.27 2.49 14.96
CA ASP A 58 -18.91 2.49 14.41
C ASP A 58 -18.19 3.81 14.71
N SER A 59 -16.89 3.89 14.39
CA SER A 59 -16.08 5.09 14.64
C SER A 59 -14.90 5.20 13.69
N VAL A 60 -14.40 6.44 13.52
CA VAL A 60 -13.17 6.75 12.77
C VAL A 60 -12.21 7.56 13.65
N GLN A 61 -10.92 7.43 13.39
CA GLN A 61 -9.87 8.18 14.11
C GLN A 61 -9.61 9.51 13.40
N VAL A 62 -10.54 10.48 13.59
CA VAL A 62 -10.55 11.78 12.89
C VAL A 62 -9.23 12.53 13.07
N GLU A 63 -8.76 12.66 14.32
CA GLU A 63 -7.51 13.36 14.64
C GLU A 63 -6.30 12.75 13.92
N ARG A 64 -6.21 11.42 13.91
CA ARG A 64 -5.12 10.70 13.25
C ARG A 64 -5.18 10.86 11.73
N GLN A 65 -6.38 10.83 11.15
CA GLN A 65 -6.59 11.03 9.73
C GLN A 65 -6.20 12.45 9.29
N GLU A 66 -6.56 13.47 10.08
CA GLU A 66 -6.18 14.88 9.84
C GLU A 66 -4.67 15.12 10.03
N ALA A 67 -4.06 14.54 11.07
CA ALA A 67 -2.62 14.63 11.27
C ALA A 67 -1.85 13.99 10.11
N TYR A 68 -2.34 12.84 9.62
CA TYR A 68 -1.77 12.19 8.44
C TYR A 68 -1.92 13.05 7.18
N HIS A 69 -3.09 13.64 6.95
CA HIS A 69 -3.32 14.57 5.85
C HIS A 69 -2.30 15.71 5.88
N ALA A 70 -2.19 16.42 7.00
CA ALA A 70 -1.26 17.54 7.16
C ALA A 70 0.21 17.14 6.89
N TRP A 71 0.61 15.96 7.35
CA TRP A 71 1.95 15.41 7.13
C TRP A 71 2.20 15.01 5.68
N ALA A 72 1.26 14.32 5.05
CA ALA A 72 1.43 13.72 3.73
C ALA A 72 1.37 14.76 2.59
N VAL A 73 0.41 15.72 2.65
CA VAL A 73 0.26 16.72 1.58
C VAL A 73 1.49 17.62 1.46
N VAL A 74 2.14 17.95 2.58
CA VAL A 74 3.39 18.72 2.58
C VAL A 74 4.52 17.95 1.89
N ARG A 75 4.66 16.65 2.19
CA ARG A 75 5.71 15.82 1.61
C ARG A 75 5.49 15.52 0.13
N LEU A 76 4.25 15.34 -0.27
CA LEU A 76 3.88 15.08 -1.67
C LEU A 76 3.75 16.37 -2.49
N GLY A 77 3.78 17.54 -1.85
CA GLY A 77 3.63 18.83 -2.53
C GLY A 77 2.30 18.98 -3.25
N VAL A 78 1.20 18.45 -2.68
CA VAL A 78 -0.13 18.48 -3.28
C VAL A 78 -1.08 19.40 -2.52
N VAL A 79 -2.02 19.97 -3.26
CA VAL A 79 -3.17 20.69 -2.71
C VAL A 79 -4.42 19.90 -3.07
N VAL A 80 -5.14 19.43 -2.05
CA VAL A 80 -6.39 18.68 -2.25
C VAL A 80 -7.53 19.68 -2.46
N PRO A 81 -8.22 19.69 -3.61
CA PRO A 81 -9.13 20.77 -3.97
C PRO A 81 -10.48 20.73 -3.26
N ARG A 82 -10.83 19.62 -2.64
CA ARG A 82 -12.10 19.42 -1.91
C ARG A 82 -11.92 18.41 -0.80
N LYS A 83 -12.87 18.34 0.13
CA LYS A 83 -12.87 17.32 1.19
C LYS A 83 -12.96 15.93 0.62
N ILE A 84 -12.22 15.01 1.24
CA ILE A 84 -12.20 13.59 0.90
C ILE A 84 -13.38 12.93 1.63
N GLU A 85 -14.16 12.12 0.92
CA GLU A 85 -15.17 11.27 1.52
C GLU A 85 -14.53 9.99 2.06
N TYR A 86 -14.64 9.77 3.36
CA TYR A 86 -14.15 8.60 4.06
C TYR A 86 -15.33 7.70 4.43
N ARG A 87 -15.48 6.59 3.71
CA ARG A 87 -16.59 5.64 3.83
C ARG A 87 -16.12 4.38 4.53
N LYS A 88 -16.45 4.24 5.82
CA LYS A 88 -16.07 3.09 6.64
C LYS A 88 -17.23 2.08 6.70
N TYR A 89 -16.91 0.86 6.31
CA TYR A 89 -17.83 -0.28 6.33
C TYR A 89 -17.54 -1.20 7.51
N THR A 90 -18.58 -1.93 7.95
CA THR A 90 -18.45 -2.87 9.08
C THR A 90 -17.79 -4.18 8.67
N SER A 91 -17.91 -4.58 7.40
CA SER A 91 -17.33 -5.79 6.85
C SER A 91 -17.18 -5.71 5.32
N ARG A 92 -16.52 -6.71 4.72
CA ARG A 92 -16.44 -6.86 3.25
C ARG A 92 -17.81 -7.09 2.63
N GLU A 93 -18.68 -7.83 3.32
CA GLU A 93 -20.06 -8.11 2.88
C GLU A 93 -20.87 -6.81 2.87
N ASP A 94 -20.76 -5.97 3.91
CA ASP A 94 -21.40 -4.66 3.97
C ASP A 94 -20.88 -3.73 2.85
N MET A 95 -19.56 -3.70 2.63
CA MET A 95 -18.97 -2.97 1.51
C MET A 95 -19.48 -3.50 0.17
N GLY A 96 -19.48 -4.82 -0.04
CA GLY A 96 -19.97 -5.47 -1.25
C GLY A 96 -21.44 -5.18 -1.53
N ALA A 97 -22.29 -5.22 -0.50
CA ALA A 97 -23.71 -4.91 -0.62
C ALA A 97 -23.98 -3.47 -1.06
N ARG A 98 -23.10 -2.52 -0.70
CA ARG A 98 -23.26 -1.09 -1.01
C ARG A 98 -22.52 -0.65 -2.26
N THR A 99 -21.41 -1.32 -2.63
CA THR A 99 -20.51 -0.86 -3.71
C THR A 99 -20.35 -1.88 -4.83
N GLY A 100 -20.80 -3.12 -4.62
CA GLY A 100 -20.53 -4.25 -5.51
C GLY A 100 -19.13 -4.86 -5.38
N LYS A 101 -18.26 -4.33 -4.50
CA LYS A 101 -16.87 -4.77 -4.32
C LYS A 101 -16.69 -5.47 -2.96
N SER A 102 -16.85 -6.79 -2.92
CA SER A 102 -16.69 -7.61 -1.70
C SER A 102 -15.34 -8.33 -1.59
N ASN A 103 -14.49 -8.24 -2.62
CA ASN A 103 -13.21 -8.95 -2.70
C ASN A 103 -12.02 -8.16 -2.14
N THR A 104 -12.25 -6.97 -1.61
CA THR A 104 -11.23 -6.11 -1.02
C THR A 104 -11.62 -5.64 0.38
N SER A 105 -10.64 -5.18 1.16
CA SER A 105 -10.87 -4.56 2.47
C SER A 105 -10.83 -3.04 2.42
N ALA A 106 -10.24 -2.47 1.36
CA ALA A 106 -10.20 -1.04 1.10
C ALA A 106 -9.91 -0.78 -0.39
N TYR A 107 -10.29 0.39 -0.86
CA TYR A 107 -9.91 0.95 -2.16
C TYR A 107 -10.20 2.44 -2.21
N ALA A 108 -9.47 3.16 -3.04
CA ALA A 108 -9.70 4.56 -3.34
C ALA A 108 -10.39 4.73 -4.70
N GLU A 109 -11.21 5.76 -4.80
CA GLU A 109 -11.76 6.32 -6.05
C GLU A 109 -11.25 7.78 -6.18
N PRO A 110 -10.02 7.98 -6.69
CA PRO A 110 -9.38 9.27 -6.65
C PRO A 110 -10.10 10.37 -7.42
N GLU A 111 -10.75 10.06 -8.54
CA GLU A 111 -11.56 11.03 -9.29
C GLU A 111 -12.72 11.56 -8.46
N GLU A 112 -13.28 10.72 -7.60
CA GLU A 112 -14.38 11.07 -6.70
C GLU A 112 -13.90 11.58 -5.35
N PHE A 113 -12.60 11.59 -5.10
CA PHE A 113 -12.00 11.90 -3.78
C PHE A 113 -12.65 11.05 -2.68
N THR A 114 -12.85 9.76 -2.94
CA THR A 114 -13.55 8.85 -2.04
C THR A 114 -12.65 7.69 -1.65
N ILE A 115 -12.62 7.40 -0.35
CA ILE A 115 -11.97 6.23 0.26
C ILE A 115 -13.06 5.30 0.75
N HIS A 116 -12.97 4.04 0.40
CA HIS A 116 -13.80 2.95 0.88
C HIS A 116 -12.93 2.00 1.70
N THR A 117 -13.25 1.77 2.99
CA THR A 117 -12.38 1.00 3.86
C THR A 117 -13.12 0.32 5.01
N LEU A 118 -12.53 -0.72 5.57
CA LEU A 118 -12.96 -1.35 6.83
C LEU A 118 -12.27 -0.75 8.06
N TRP A 119 -11.28 0.13 7.86
CA TRP A 119 -10.41 0.62 8.92
C TRP A 119 -10.95 1.92 9.52
N SER A 120 -10.67 2.15 10.81
CA SER A 120 -11.02 3.41 11.48
C SER A 120 -10.10 4.58 11.09
N TRP A 121 -8.96 4.30 10.49
CA TRP A 121 -8.09 5.22 9.75
C TRP A 121 -7.37 4.44 8.66
N ASP A 122 -7.10 5.08 7.52
CA ASP A 122 -6.50 4.43 6.36
C ASP A 122 -5.57 5.41 5.65
N ASN A 123 -4.28 5.28 5.91
CA ASN A 123 -3.25 6.08 5.27
C ASN A 123 -2.91 5.57 3.87
N HIS A 124 -3.05 4.27 3.60
CA HIS A 124 -2.75 3.68 2.30
C HIS A 124 -3.68 4.23 1.21
N GLU A 125 -4.99 4.11 1.40
CA GLU A 125 -5.98 4.59 0.43
C GLU A 125 -5.97 6.13 0.34
N THR A 126 -5.62 6.81 1.41
CA THR A 126 -5.47 8.27 1.42
C THR A 126 -4.33 8.72 0.50
N VAL A 127 -3.20 7.99 0.45
CA VAL A 127 -2.09 8.28 -0.46
C VAL A 127 -2.50 8.15 -1.92
N HIS A 128 -3.34 7.17 -2.27
CA HIS A 128 -3.83 7.04 -3.64
C HIS A 128 -4.61 8.26 -4.11
N ILE A 129 -5.39 8.91 -3.22
CA ILE A 129 -6.06 10.19 -3.54
C ILE A 129 -5.03 11.27 -3.85
N TYR A 130 -3.97 11.38 -3.04
CA TYR A 130 -2.95 12.42 -3.20
C TYR A 130 -2.08 12.19 -4.44
N THR A 131 -1.61 10.97 -4.64
CA THR A 131 -0.72 10.64 -5.76
C THR A 131 -1.42 10.72 -7.11
N ALA A 132 -2.73 10.49 -7.16
CA ALA A 132 -3.52 10.69 -8.37
C ALA A 132 -3.54 12.15 -8.86
N LEU A 133 -3.33 13.13 -7.97
CA LEU A 133 -3.15 14.54 -8.34
C LEU A 133 -1.78 14.83 -8.97
N ILE A 134 -0.84 13.90 -8.87
CA ILE A 134 0.52 14.02 -9.39
C ILE A 134 0.66 13.23 -10.68
N GLY A 135 0.23 11.96 -10.68
CA GLY A 135 0.30 11.03 -11.80
C GLY A 135 -0.05 9.61 -11.36
N ARG A 136 -0.13 8.69 -12.33
CA ARG A 136 -0.50 7.30 -12.10
C ARG A 136 0.43 6.37 -12.85
N PRO A 137 1.65 6.11 -12.35
CA PRO A 137 2.54 5.11 -12.92
C PRO A 137 1.94 3.71 -12.75
N SER A 138 2.67 2.69 -13.22
CA SER A 138 2.26 1.30 -13.06
C SER A 138 1.91 0.96 -11.60
N ASP A 139 1.08 -0.06 -11.42
CA ASP A 139 0.58 -0.45 -10.09
C ASP A 139 1.72 -0.79 -9.11
N PHE A 140 2.87 -1.29 -9.58
CA PHE A 140 4.04 -1.50 -8.72
C PHE A 140 4.49 -0.21 -8.01
N PHE A 141 4.64 0.88 -8.74
CA PHE A 141 5.07 2.15 -8.14
C PHE A 141 3.94 2.83 -7.39
N ASN A 142 2.71 2.73 -7.89
CA ASN A 142 1.54 3.32 -7.25
C ASN A 142 1.25 2.68 -5.87
N GLU A 143 1.27 1.36 -5.79
CA GLU A 143 1.15 0.65 -4.51
C GLU A 143 2.41 0.83 -3.65
N GLY A 144 3.58 0.85 -4.30
CA GLY A 144 4.86 1.07 -3.63
C GLY A 144 4.93 2.39 -2.87
N ILE A 145 4.44 3.50 -3.45
CA ILE A 145 4.42 4.79 -2.74
C ILE A 145 3.36 4.79 -1.63
N ALA A 146 2.20 4.16 -1.85
CA ALA A 146 1.19 4.05 -0.81
C ALA A 146 1.73 3.30 0.41
N VAL A 147 2.45 2.20 0.21
CA VAL A 147 3.13 1.46 1.28
C VAL A 147 4.30 2.26 1.88
N ALA A 148 5.12 2.94 1.06
CA ALA A 148 6.24 3.76 1.55
C ALA A 148 5.78 4.92 2.44
N PHE A 149 4.52 5.35 2.29
CA PHE A 149 3.89 6.39 3.11
C PHE A 149 3.02 5.82 4.24
N GLN A 150 2.96 4.51 4.44
CA GLN A 150 2.26 3.90 5.58
C GLN A 150 3.07 4.10 6.87
N THR A 151 2.92 5.25 7.47
CA THR A 151 3.53 5.67 8.73
C THR A 151 2.49 6.32 9.62
N ASP A 152 2.77 6.44 10.91
CA ASP A 152 1.89 7.08 11.88
C ASP A 152 2.51 8.38 12.41
N PRO A 153 2.05 9.56 11.92
CA PRO A 153 2.61 10.83 12.34
C PRO A 153 2.33 11.17 13.82
N LEU A 154 1.28 10.61 14.43
CA LEU A 154 0.97 10.85 15.86
C LEU A 154 1.89 10.05 16.78
N SER A 155 2.29 8.85 16.41
CA SER A 155 3.23 8.05 17.19
C SER A 155 4.69 8.46 17.00
N GLY A 156 4.97 9.28 15.97
CA GLY A 156 6.34 9.59 15.55
C GLY A 156 7.04 8.43 14.84
N ASP A 157 6.31 7.37 14.52
CA ASP A 157 6.80 6.25 13.69
C ASP A 157 6.74 6.66 12.22
N PHE A 158 7.90 6.97 11.66
CA PHE A 158 8.06 7.35 10.26
C PHE A 158 8.63 6.21 9.41
N GLU A 159 8.72 5.01 9.96
CA GLU A 159 9.12 3.82 9.24
C GLU A 159 7.94 3.17 8.52
N PRO A 160 8.03 2.95 7.20
CA PRO A 160 6.92 2.34 6.45
C PRO A 160 6.71 0.88 6.88
N ARG A 161 5.45 0.54 7.20
CA ARG A 161 5.03 -0.80 7.60
C ARG A 161 3.87 -1.28 6.74
N PHE A 162 3.90 -2.53 6.36
CA PHE A 162 2.77 -3.18 5.71
C PHE A 162 2.41 -4.46 6.47
N ASN A 163 1.15 -4.58 6.88
CA ASN A 163 0.67 -5.67 7.74
C ASN A 163 1.55 -5.86 9.00
N GLY A 164 1.90 -4.75 9.66
CA GLY A 164 2.64 -4.75 10.93
C GLY A 164 4.15 -4.97 10.82
N GLU A 165 4.69 -5.32 9.64
CA GLU A 165 6.12 -5.53 9.43
C GLU A 165 6.75 -4.35 8.70
N GLN A 166 7.93 -3.90 9.15
CA GLN A 166 8.71 -2.88 8.48
C GLN A 166 9.16 -3.39 7.10
N VAL A 167 8.96 -2.58 6.05
CA VAL A 167 9.09 -3.08 4.67
C VAL A 167 10.52 -3.48 4.26
N HIS A 168 11.53 -2.80 4.78
CA HIS A 168 12.93 -3.16 4.48
C HIS A 168 13.35 -4.45 5.18
N ASP A 169 12.85 -4.70 6.41
CA ASP A 169 13.08 -5.95 7.13
C ASP A 169 12.37 -7.12 6.43
N ALA A 170 11.16 -6.89 5.94
CA ALA A 170 10.45 -7.85 5.12
C ALA A 170 11.21 -8.17 3.82
N ALA A 171 11.71 -7.15 3.11
CA ALA A 171 12.48 -7.33 1.88
C ALA A 171 13.79 -8.10 2.15
N ARG A 172 14.51 -7.77 3.24
CA ARG A 172 15.70 -8.51 3.68
C ARG A 172 15.40 -9.97 3.92
N ARG A 173 14.33 -10.26 4.65
CA ARG A 173 13.89 -11.63 4.93
C ARG A 173 13.49 -12.36 3.66
N TYR A 174 12.75 -11.74 2.76
CA TYR A 174 12.36 -12.34 1.47
C TYR A 174 13.57 -12.62 0.58
N ARG A 175 14.57 -11.73 0.57
CA ARG A 175 15.83 -11.96 -0.13
C ARG A 175 16.55 -13.20 0.40
N GLN A 176 16.70 -13.32 1.72
CA GLN A 176 17.35 -14.47 2.37
C GLN A 176 16.64 -15.79 2.07
N LEU A 177 15.33 -15.76 1.89
CA LEU A 177 14.50 -16.92 1.57
C LEU A 177 14.38 -17.17 0.06
N GLY A 178 14.96 -16.33 -0.80
CA GLY A 178 14.83 -16.43 -2.25
C GLY A 178 13.40 -16.18 -2.77
N LEU A 179 12.61 -15.39 -2.06
CA LEU A 179 11.21 -15.12 -2.37
C LEU A 179 10.99 -13.83 -3.17
N LEU A 180 11.95 -12.89 -3.20
CA LEU A 180 11.82 -11.66 -4.00
C LEU A 180 11.59 -11.98 -5.48
N VAL A 181 10.72 -11.19 -6.11
CA VAL A 181 10.41 -11.32 -7.53
C VAL A 181 11.45 -10.58 -8.35
N LEU A 182 12.57 -11.24 -8.61
CA LEU A 182 13.70 -10.67 -9.34
C LEU A 182 13.84 -11.29 -10.75
N PRO A 183 14.38 -10.56 -11.72
CA PRO A 183 14.70 -9.13 -11.64
C PRO A 183 13.42 -8.27 -11.56
N LEU A 184 13.53 -7.04 -11.02
CA LEU A 184 12.38 -6.10 -10.89
C LEU A 184 11.66 -5.83 -12.23
N SER A 185 12.35 -6.00 -13.36
CA SER A 185 11.74 -5.92 -14.70
C SER A 185 10.57 -6.88 -14.90
N ARG A 186 10.43 -7.92 -14.09
CA ARG A 186 9.30 -8.87 -14.11
C ARG A 186 8.05 -8.33 -13.42
N ILE A 187 8.21 -7.38 -12.48
CA ILE A 187 7.14 -6.94 -11.59
C ILE A 187 6.80 -5.45 -11.75
N VAL A 188 7.67 -4.61 -12.28
CA VAL A 188 7.46 -3.15 -12.31
C VAL A 188 6.33 -2.69 -13.23
N SER A 189 5.85 -3.49 -14.17
CA SER A 189 4.64 -3.19 -14.95
C SER A 189 3.38 -3.55 -14.16
N THR A 190 2.24 -2.93 -14.50
CA THR A 190 0.95 -3.28 -13.89
C THR A 190 0.60 -4.76 -14.04
N SER A 191 0.77 -5.32 -15.24
CA SER A 191 0.50 -6.74 -15.48
C SER A 191 1.44 -7.65 -14.70
N GLY A 192 2.73 -7.30 -14.61
CA GLY A 192 3.71 -8.04 -13.81
C GLY A 192 3.35 -8.03 -12.33
N PHE A 193 3.05 -6.84 -11.78
CA PHE A 193 2.67 -6.68 -10.37
C PHE A 193 1.39 -7.46 -10.01
N ARG A 194 0.33 -7.30 -10.82
CA ARG A 194 -0.95 -7.98 -10.59
C ARG A 194 -0.92 -9.49 -10.87
N GLY A 195 0.10 -9.95 -11.57
CA GLY A 195 0.37 -11.39 -11.80
C GLY A 195 0.95 -12.12 -10.59
N ILE A 196 1.39 -11.42 -9.54
CA ILE A 196 1.93 -12.05 -8.33
C ILE A 196 0.78 -12.49 -7.43
N SER A 197 0.69 -13.79 -7.15
CA SER A 197 -0.37 -14.37 -6.32
C SER A 197 -0.27 -13.98 -4.83
N ASP A 198 0.94 -13.79 -4.31
CA ASP A 198 1.16 -13.29 -2.94
C ASP A 198 1.19 -11.75 -2.96
N SER A 199 0.03 -11.15 -2.73
CA SER A 199 -0.09 -9.68 -2.67
C SER A 199 0.70 -9.08 -1.49
N THR A 200 0.83 -9.78 -0.35
CA THR A 200 1.60 -9.27 0.79
C THR A 200 3.07 -9.12 0.42
N LEU A 201 3.62 -10.11 -0.28
CA LEU A 201 5.00 -10.06 -0.78
C LEU A 201 5.17 -8.91 -1.77
N SER A 202 4.33 -8.82 -2.81
CA SER A 202 4.48 -7.82 -3.87
C SER A 202 4.33 -6.38 -3.34
N TYR A 203 3.42 -6.14 -2.39
CA TYR A 203 3.25 -4.83 -1.74
C TYR A 203 4.44 -4.44 -0.88
N ARG A 204 4.99 -5.38 -0.09
CA ARG A 204 6.19 -5.13 0.72
C ARG A 204 7.43 -4.90 -0.14
N GLU A 205 7.58 -5.65 -1.22
CA GLU A 205 8.67 -5.48 -2.17
C GLU A 205 8.60 -4.11 -2.86
N ALA A 206 7.44 -3.75 -3.40
CA ALA A 206 7.21 -2.44 -4.02
C ALA A 206 7.41 -1.29 -3.01
N GLY A 207 6.85 -1.43 -1.79
CA GLY A 207 7.00 -0.45 -0.73
C GLY A 207 8.45 -0.25 -0.30
N SER A 208 9.21 -1.34 -0.13
CA SER A 208 10.63 -1.29 0.21
C SER A 208 11.45 -0.63 -0.90
N PHE A 209 11.20 -0.99 -2.17
CA PHE A 209 11.91 -0.38 -3.30
C PHE A 209 11.61 1.11 -3.44
N VAL A 210 10.34 1.52 -3.36
CA VAL A 210 9.97 2.95 -3.46
C VAL A 210 10.49 3.75 -2.26
N ALA A 211 10.43 3.21 -1.03
CA ALA A 211 11.03 3.85 0.15
C ALA A 211 12.56 4.01 0.00
N PHE A 212 13.24 3.02 -0.57
CA PHE A 212 14.66 3.14 -0.94
C PHE A 212 14.89 4.24 -1.97
N LEU A 213 14.07 4.35 -3.03
CA LEU A 213 14.19 5.43 -4.02
C LEU A 213 14.04 6.81 -3.39
N ILE A 214 13.07 6.97 -2.46
CA ILE A 214 12.86 8.21 -1.72
C ILE A 214 14.11 8.56 -0.88
N THR A 215 14.66 7.58 -0.18
CA THR A 215 15.87 7.77 0.64
C THR A 215 17.11 8.10 -0.21
N ARG A 216 17.27 7.43 -1.35
CA ARG A 216 18.47 7.50 -2.19
C ARG A 216 18.49 8.73 -3.09
N PHE A 217 17.32 9.09 -3.68
CA PHE A 217 17.23 10.12 -4.71
C PHE A 217 16.39 11.33 -4.29
N GLY A 218 15.69 11.25 -3.17
CA GLY A 218 14.75 12.26 -2.70
C GLY A 218 13.35 12.10 -3.30
N ILE A 219 12.38 12.61 -2.55
CA ILE A 219 10.95 12.53 -2.92
C ILE A 219 10.67 13.24 -4.25
N ASP A 220 11.31 14.38 -4.53
CA ASP A 220 11.06 15.17 -5.74
C ASP A 220 11.31 14.39 -7.02
N ARG A 221 12.36 13.56 -7.07
CA ARG A 221 12.65 12.70 -8.23
C ARG A 221 11.64 11.57 -8.37
N VAL A 222 11.18 11.01 -7.26
CA VAL A 222 10.09 10.01 -7.27
C VAL A 222 8.82 10.65 -7.82
N LEU A 223 8.44 11.84 -7.37
CA LEU A 223 7.27 12.56 -7.87
C LEU A 223 7.42 13.01 -9.34
N GLN A 224 8.63 13.33 -9.78
CA GLN A 224 8.92 13.60 -11.21
C GLN A 224 8.64 12.34 -12.05
N PHE A 225 9.09 11.18 -11.61
CA PHE A 225 8.79 9.90 -12.27
C PHE A 225 7.27 9.63 -12.31
N PHE A 226 6.55 9.91 -11.21
CA PHE A 226 5.08 9.76 -11.15
C PHE A 226 4.36 10.64 -12.16
N ARG A 227 4.76 11.91 -12.30
CA ARG A 227 4.14 12.86 -13.25
C ARG A 227 4.19 12.41 -14.70
N THR A 228 5.20 11.64 -15.07
CA THR A 228 5.41 11.17 -16.44
C THR A 228 4.88 9.76 -16.68
N GLY A 229 4.65 8.99 -15.63
CA GLY A 229 4.22 7.60 -15.68
C GLY A 229 2.73 7.45 -16.02
N THR A 230 2.39 6.38 -16.73
CA THR A 230 1.01 5.92 -16.89
C THR A 230 0.89 4.48 -16.41
N ARG A 231 -0.33 4.10 -16.00
CA ARG A 231 -0.59 2.77 -15.43
C ARG A 231 -0.21 1.63 -16.37
N ASP A 232 -0.46 1.82 -17.66
CA ASP A 232 -0.30 0.77 -18.67
C ASP A 232 1.03 0.89 -19.43
N ASP A 233 2.01 1.61 -18.89
CA ASP A 233 3.33 1.73 -19.48
C ASP A 233 3.97 0.34 -19.67
N ALA A 234 4.47 0.11 -20.89
CA ALA A 234 5.31 -1.05 -21.19
C ALA A 234 6.66 -0.95 -20.44
N LEU A 235 7.30 -2.08 -20.17
CA LEU A 235 8.57 -2.14 -19.45
C LEU A 235 9.64 -1.18 -20.00
N GLU A 236 9.80 -1.11 -21.33
CA GLU A 236 10.80 -0.22 -21.94
C GLU A 236 10.48 1.26 -21.71
N THR A 237 9.19 1.63 -21.70
CA THR A 237 8.76 2.99 -21.35
C THR A 237 9.07 3.30 -19.89
N ILE A 238 8.81 2.34 -18.99
CA ILE A 238 9.14 2.46 -17.57
C ILE A 238 10.65 2.67 -17.39
N ARG A 239 11.50 1.85 -18.05
CA ARG A 239 12.96 1.97 -18.01
C ARG A 239 13.44 3.35 -18.44
N GLY A 240 12.97 3.84 -19.60
CA GLY A 240 13.36 5.14 -20.14
C GLY A 240 12.97 6.29 -19.20
N ARG A 241 11.74 6.29 -18.67
CA ARG A 241 11.27 7.29 -17.71
C ARG A 241 12.02 7.21 -16.38
N PHE A 242 12.33 5.99 -15.94
CA PHE A 242 13.10 5.74 -14.71
C PHE A 242 14.50 6.36 -14.84
N GLU A 243 15.21 6.07 -15.94
CA GLU A 243 16.54 6.64 -16.20
C GLU A 243 16.50 8.16 -16.31
N GLN A 244 15.49 8.70 -16.98
CA GLN A 244 15.30 10.15 -17.09
C GLN A 244 15.08 10.82 -15.72
N ALA A 245 14.29 10.21 -14.83
CA ALA A 245 13.96 10.79 -13.52
C ALA A 245 15.10 10.63 -12.51
N PHE A 246 15.75 9.46 -12.48
CA PHE A 246 16.73 9.12 -11.45
C PHE A 246 18.18 9.25 -11.89
N GLY A 247 18.47 9.37 -13.19
CA GLY A 247 19.83 9.36 -13.73
C GLY A 247 20.54 8.01 -13.51
N SER A 248 19.77 6.93 -13.39
CA SER A 248 20.23 5.57 -13.14
C SER A 248 19.30 4.59 -13.82
N THR A 249 19.81 3.47 -14.32
CA THR A 249 18.96 2.42 -14.87
C THR A 249 18.18 1.70 -13.76
N LEU A 250 17.06 1.08 -14.12
CA LEU A 250 16.24 0.28 -13.20
C LEU A 250 17.06 -0.85 -12.58
N GLU A 251 17.87 -1.53 -13.39
CA GLU A 251 18.72 -2.65 -12.99
C GLU A 251 19.81 -2.22 -12.00
N LYS A 252 20.39 -1.03 -12.21
CA LYS A 252 21.35 -0.48 -11.23
C LYS A 252 20.66 -0.11 -9.91
N ALA A 253 19.50 0.50 -9.98
CA ALA A 253 18.73 0.85 -8.77
C ALA A 253 18.30 -0.42 -8.01
N GLU A 254 17.93 -1.50 -8.72
CA GLU A 254 17.67 -2.82 -8.14
C GLU A 254 18.90 -3.36 -7.39
N ALA A 255 20.07 -3.33 -8.05
CA ALA A 255 21.32 -3.80 -7.42
C ALA A 255 21.68 -2.97 -6.17
N ASP A 256 21.51 -1.65 -6.23
CA ASP A 256 21.77 -0.73 -5.10
C ASP A 256 20.74 -0.99 -3.96
N TRP A 257 19.46 -1.22 -4.27
CA TRP A 257 18.43 -1.59 -3.30
C TRP A 257 18.73 -2.94 -2.64
N LEU A 258 19.10 -3.95 -3.41
CA LEU A 258 19.47 -5.25 -2.88
C LEU A 258 20.69 -5.14 -1.94
N ALA A 259 21.67 -4.28 -2.25
CA ALA A 259 22.78 -4.00 -1.35
C ALA A 259 22.33 -3.25 -0.08
N PHE A 260 21.33 -2.39 -0.18
CA PHE A 260 20.76 -1.62 0.93
C PHE A 260 19.98 -2.50 1.92
N VAL A 261 19.20 -3.46 1.43
CA VAL A 261 18.42 -4.35 2.30
C VAL A 261 19.23 -5.55 2.84
N GLY A 262 20.47 -5.74 2.44
CA GLY A 262 21.42 -6.70 3.01
C GLY A 262 21.43 -8.01 2.31
#